data_80ba346b044018270e3d70b8304d503c
#
_entry.id   80ba346b044018270e3d70b8304d503c
#
_cell.length_a   1.000
_cell.length_b   1.000
_cell.length_c   1.000
_cell.angle_alpha   90.00
_cell.angle_beta   90.00
_cell.angle_gamma   90.00
#
_symmetry.space_group_name_H-M   'P 1'
#
loop_
_entity.id
_entity.type
_entity.pdbx_description
1 polymer ?
#
loop_
_entity_poly.entity_id
_entity_poly.type
_entity_poly.pdbx_seq_one_letter_code
_entity_poly.pdbx_strand_id
1 'polypeptide(L)'
;MVRLLSQRGDKVVVVDDLSTGSADRIGDATLVTLDVASDQAQSVLSNVMVDEDVTAVIHFSARKQVGESVKRPAWYYQQNVGGLANVLAAMNDAGIDQMIFSSSAAVYGMPPVEVVPETVDCHPINPYGETKLIGEWMMADCERAWDLKWIGLRYFNVAGAGWPDLADPAIMNLIPMVLDRLEKGESAKIFGTDYDTPDGTCVRDYIHVLDLAEAHIAALDVLAEGRQPEHHTYNVGTGLGTSVREIIDGLRRVIGWDFPVEEQGRRAGDPPKLIGDPLSIGVDLGWKANNGVEEIIESAWEGWQAGKRPITIPGR
;
A
#
# COMPACT_ATOMS: atom_id res chain seq x y z
N MET A 1 7.71 7.87 -0.07
CA MET A 1 7.87 8.17 1.39
C MET A 1 9.26 8.71 1.69
N VAL A 2 10.36 7.92 1.61
CA VAL A 2 11.73 8.38 1.98
C VAL A 2 12.08 9.72 1.33
N ARG A 3 11.89 9.85 0.00
CA ARG A 3 12.17 11.09 -0.74
C ARG A 3 11.39 12.30 -0.21
N LEU A 4 10.11 12.14 0.12
CA LEU A 4 9.30 13.23 0.68
C LEU A 4 9.78 13.66 2.06
N LEU A 5 10.06 12.69 2.95
CA LEU A 5 10.59 12.99 4.28
C LEU A 5 11.95 13.69 4.20
N SER A 6 12.88 13.19 3.37
CA SER A 6 14.18 13.83 3.16
C SER A 6 14.06 15.24 2.58
N GLN A 7 13.15 15.48 1.63
CA GLN A 7 12.87 16.82 1.08
C GLN A 7 12.28 17.77 2.13
N ARG A 8 11.52 17.26 3.09
CA ARG A 8 11.02 18.01 4.24
C ARG A 8 12.13 18.35 5.26
N GLY A 9 13.25 17.65 5.20
CA GLY A 9 14.39 17.81 6.11
C GLY A 9 14.40 16.83 7.28
N ASP A 10 13.54 15.80 7.26
CA ASP A 10 13.56 14.76 8.27
C ASP A 10 14.79 13.87 8.11
N LYS A 11 15.37 13.43 9.23
CA LYS A 11 16.35 12.36 9.26
C LYS A 11 15.63 11.02 9.10
N VAL A 12 15.98 10.27 8.06
CA VAL A 12 15.30 9.01 7.72
C VAL A 12 16.27 7.85 7.85
N VAL A 13 15.85 6.84 8.62
CA VAL A 13 16.52 5.53 8.69
C VAL A 13 15.57 4.49 8.09
N VAL A 14 16.06 3.73 7.13
CA VAL A 14 15.30 2.67 6.46
C VAL A 14 15.79 1.32 6.97
N VAL A 15 14.84 0.48 7.39
CA VAL A 15 15.10 -0.92 7.72
C VAL A 15 14.37 -1.79 6.69
N ASP A 16 15.10 -2.60 5.94
CA ASP A 16 14.58 -3.45 4.87
C ASP A 16 15.42 -4.71 4.71
N ASP A 17 14.81 -5.86 4.43
CA ASP A 17 15.53 -7.11 4.15
C ASP A 17 16.04 -7.19 2.71
N LEU A 18 15.69 -6.21 1.87
CA LEU A 18 15.99 -6.11 0.44
C LEU A 18 15.54 -7.32 -0.39
N SER A 19 14.64 -8.14 0.15
CA SER A 19 14.12 -9.33 -0.56
C SER A 19 13.30 -8.97 -1.81
N THR A 20 12.70 -7.77 -1.82
CA THR A 20 11.93 -7.22 -2.95
C THR A 20 12.26 -5.76 -3.23
N GLY A 21 12.95 -5.10 -2.33
CA GLY A 21 13.40 -3.72 -2.42
C GLY A 21 14.78 -3.58 -3.05
N SER A 22 15.22 -2.32 -3.21
CA SER A 22 16.54 -1.98 -3.74
C SER A 22 17.10 -0.76 -3.01
N ALA A 23 18.36 -0.82 -2.59
CA ALA A 23 19.01 0.22 -1.79
C ALA A 23 19.16 1.57 -2.54
N ASP A 24 19.23 1.55 -3.86
CA ASP A 24 19.33 2.74 -4.71
C ASP A 24 18.03 3.59 -4.74
N ARG A 25 16.92 3.08 -4.18
CA ARG A 25 15.63 3.78 -4.13
C ARG A 25 15.46 4.71 -2.94
N ILE A 26 16.34 4.66 -1.96
CA ILE A 26 16.23 5.44 -0.71
C ILE A 26 17.07 6.72 -0.69
N GLY A 27 17.82 7.02 -1.77
CA GLY A 27 18.72 8.18 -1.83
C GLY A 27 19.81 8.11 -0.77
N ASP A 28 20.03 9.20 -0.03
CA ASP A 28 21.07 9.32 0.99
C ASP A 28 20.59 8.87 2.40
N ALA A 29 19.40 8.28 2.53
CA ALA A 29 18.91 7.80 3.82
C ALA A 29 19.73 6.62 4.34
N THR A 30 19.91 6.54 5.66
CA THR A 30 20.63 5.42 6.30
C THR A 30 19.86 4.11 6.06
N LEU A 31 20.57 3.06 5.60
CA LEU A 31 20.00 1.72 5.41
C LEU A 31 20.53 0.76 6.45
N VAL A 32 19.61 0.08 7.12
CA VAL A 32 19.88 -1.08 7.98
C VAL A 32 19.28 -2.32 7.31
N THR A 33 20.11 -3.22 6.80
CA THR A 33 19.62 -4.45 6.17
C THR A 33 19.27 -5.48 7.24
N LEU A 34 17.97 -5.73 7.42
CA LEU A 34 17.44 -6.59 8.47
C LEU A 34 16.07 -7.17 8.08
N ASP A 35 15.90 -8.49 8.27
CA ASP A 35 14.57 -9.11 8.33
C ASP A 35 13.96 -8.84 9.71
N VAL A 36 12.90 -8.03 9.77
CA VAL A 36 12.23 -7.68 11.02
C VAL A 36 11.56 -8.88 11.70
N ALA A 37 11.39 -10.01 11.00
CA ALA A 37 10.89 -11.26 11.55
C ALA A 37 12.00 -12.18 12.09
N SER A 38 13.27 -11.77 12.03
CA SER A 38 14.39 -12.55 12.54
C SER A 38 14.49 -12.49 14.07
N ASP A 39 15.10 -13.51 14.69
CA ASP A 39 15.25 -13.62 16.15
C ASP A 39 16.03 -12.45 16.78
N GLN A 40 16.92 -11.82 16.01
CA GLN A 40 17.73 -10.68 16.47
C GLN A 40 17.05 -9.31 16.23
N ALA A 41 15.91 -9.28 15.56
CA ALA A 41 15.31 -8.04 15.07
C ALA A 41 15.00 -7.06 16.20
N GLN A 42 14.40 -7.51 17.29
CA GLN A 42 14.08 -6.65 18.44
C GLN A 42 15.31 -5.90 18.95
N SER A 43 16.41 -6.62 19.24
CA SER A 43 17.61 -6.02 19.82
C SER A 43 18.33 -5.07 18.84
N VAL A 44 18.38 -5.45 17.55
CA VAL A 44 19.01 -4.60 16.53
C VAL A 44 18.19 -3.32 16.34
N LEU A 45 16.85 -3.43 16.22
CA LEU A 45 15.97 -2.29 16.04
C LEU A 45 16.01 -1.35 17.24
N SER A 46 15.97 -1.87 18.48
CA SER A 46 16.06 -1.04 19.69
C SER A 46 17.35 -0.23 19.70
N ASN A 47 18.51 -0.84 19.39
CA ASN A 47 19.77 -0.12 19.30
C ASN A 47 19.74 0.96 18.20
N VAL A 48 19.26 0.63 17.00
CA VAL A 48 19.13 1.60 15.89
C VAL A 48 18.24 2.77 16.28
N MET A 49 17.11 2.51 16.94
CA MET A 49 16.18 3.56 17.37
C MET A 49 16.83 4.53 18.35
N VAL A 50 17.63 4.01 19.28
CA VAL A 50 18.37 4.83 20.26
C VAL A 50 19.54 5.58 19.61
N ASP A 51 20.38 4.89 18.82
CA ASP A 51 21.60 5.45 18.22
C ASP A 51 21.29 6.55 17.20
N GLU A 52 20.13 6.46 16.52
CA GLU A 52 19.71 7.39 15.47
C GLU A 52 18.70 8.44 15.97
N ASP A 53 18.40 8.48 17.28
CA ASP A 53 17.43 9.38 17.90
C ASP A 53 16.05 9.33 17.21
N VAL A 54 15.54 8.12 16.94
CA VAL A 54 14.25 7.91 16.27
C VAL A 54 13.12 8.44 17.15
N THR A 55 12.19 9.19 16.57
CA THR A 55 11.03 9.74 17.26
C THR A 55 9.72 9.06 16.88
N ALA A 56 9.65 8.48 15.69
CA ALA A 56 8.45 7.80 15.18
C ALA A 56 8.81 6.68 14.21
N VAL A 57 7.92 5.71 14.08
CA VAL A 57 8.06 4.59 13.13
C VAL A 57 6.92 4.61 12.12
N ILE A 58 7.25 4.47 10.83
CA ILE A 58 6.29 4.19 9.77
C ILE A 58 6.52 2.73 9.32
N HIS A 59 5.58 1.86 9.61
CA HIS A 59 5.73 0.42 9.37
C HIS A 59 5.08 -0.01 8.06
N PHE A 60 5.91 -0.18 7.01
CA PHE A 60 5.50 -0.75 5.71
C PHE A 60 5.81 -2.23 5.56
N SER A 61 6.73 -2.75 6.37
CA SER A 61 7.26 -4.10 6.20
C SER A 61 6.17 -5.17 6.32
N ALA A 62 5.90 -5.86 5.22
CA ALA A 62 4.96 -6.99 5.18
C ALA A 62 5.07 -7.77 3.87
N ARG A 63 4.78 -9.06 3.89
CA ARG A 63 4.44 -9.84 2.71
C ARG A 63 3.01 -9.51 2.31
N LYS A 64 2.77 -9.11 1.03
CA LYS A 64 1.51 -8.47 0.60
C LYS A 64 0.71 -9.24 -0.46
N GLN A 65 1.17 -10.40 -0.92
CA GLN A 65 0.53 -11.13 -1.99
C GLN A 65 -0.59 -12.03 -1.44
N VAL A 66 -1.87 -11.69 -1.75
CA VAL A 66 -3.05 -12.45 -1.30
C VAL A 66 -2.95 -13.92 -1.72
N GLY A 67 -2.65 -14.21 -2.99
CA GLY A 67 -2.55 -15.59 -3.49
C GLY A 67 -1.40 -16.40 -2.85
N GLU A 68 -0.30 -15.75 -2.47
CA GLU A 68 0.78 -16.39 -1.74
C GLU A 68 0.39 -16.64 -0.28
N SER A 69 -0.32 -15.71 0.35
CA SER A 69 -0.77 -15.86 1.74
C SER A 69 -1.63 -17.11 1.95
N VAL A 70 -2.50 -17.43 0.98
CA VAL A 70 -3.32 -18.65 1.00
C VAL A 70 -2.46 -19.92 0.87
N LYS A 71 -1.37 -19.86 0.10
CA LYS A 71 -0.47 -21.00 -0.09
C LYS A 71 0.52 -21.19 1.05
N ARG A 72 0.89 -20.12 1.75
CA ARG A 72 1.93 -20.09 2.79
C ARG A 72 1.47 -19.35 4.06
N PRO A 73 0.29 -19.71 4.64
CA PRO A 73 -0.31 -18.91 5.71
C PRO A 73 0.60 -18.77 6.94
N ALA A 74 1.18 -19.85 7.44
CA ALA A 74 2.05 -19.81 8.61
C ALA A 74 3.25 -18.86 8.42
N TRP A 75 3.87 -18.86 7.23
CA TRP A 75 4.95 -17.95 6.90
C TRP A 75 4.49 -16.49 6.85
N TYR A 76 3.27 -16.20 6.35
CA TYR A 76 2.70 -14.85 6.40
C TYR A 76 2.50 -14.36 7.83
N TYR A 77 2.02 -15.20 8.74
CA TYR A 77 1.91 -14.85 10.16
C TYR A 77 3.28 -14.60 10.79
N GLN A 78 4.28 -15.44 10.51
CA GLN A 78 5.64 -15.23 11.00
C GLN A 78 6.23 -13.91 10.53
N GLN A 79 6.10 -13.62 9.23
CA GLN A 79 6.67 -12.40 8.63
C GLN A 79 5.91 -11.14 9.06
N ASN A 80 4.57 -11.14 8.94
CA ASN A 80 3.79 -9.93 9.14
C ASN A 80 3.47 -9.67 10.63
N VAL A 81 3.04 -10.70 11.35
CA VAL A 81 2.68 -10.56 12.78
C VAL A 81 3.92 -10.68 13.66
N GLY A 82 4.77 -11.68 13.42
CA GLY A 82 6.02 -11.85 14.17
C GLY A 82 6.98 -10.67 13.96
N GLY A 83 7.13 -10.22 12.72
CA GLY A 83 7.95 -9.03 12.41
C GLY A 83 7.42 -7.77 13.10
N LEU A 84 6.11 -7.54 13.08
CA LEU A 84 5.49 -6.41 13.77
C LEU A 84 5.69 -6.51 15.29
N ALA A 85 5.57 -7.70 15.87
CA ALA A 85 5.81 -7.90 17.31
C ALA A 85 7.23 -7.49 17.71
N ASN A 86 8.25 -7.84 16.91
CA ASN A 86 9.62 -7.41 17.14
C ASN A 86 9.81 -5.90 17.06
N VAL A 87 9.13 -5.24 16.09
CA VAL A 87 9.18 -3.77 15.95
C VAL A 87 8.56 -3.10 17.17
N LEU A 88 7.37 -3.53 17.60
CA LEU A 88 6.68 -2.98 18.77
C LEU A 88 7.46 -3.17 20.07
N ALA A 89 8.04 -4.35 20.26
CA ALA A 89 8.89 -4.63 21.41
C ALA A 89 10.15 -3.72 21.41
N ALA A 90 10.78 -3.54 20.24
CA ALA A 90 11.91 -2.64 20.09
C ALA A 90 11.55 -1.16 20.36
N MET A 91 10.39 -0.71 19.91
CA MET A 91 9.87 0.64 20.18
C MET A 91 9.69 0.85 21.69
N ASN A 92 9.07 -0.10 22.38
CA ASN A 92 8.89 -0.02 23.84
C ASN A 92 10.23 -0.01 24.57
N ASP A 93 11.20 -0.86 24.18
CA ASP A 93 12.55 -0.90 24.77
C ASP A 93 13.30 0.41 24.54
N ALA A 94 13.10 1.07 23.39
CA ALA A 94 13.75 2.34 23.04
C ALA A 94 12.97 3.59 23.52
N GLY A 95 11.76 3.42 24.08
CA GLY A 95 10.92 4.53 24.53
C GLY A 95 10.27 5.33 23.39
N ILE A 96 10.03 4.70 22.22
CA ILE A 96 9.38 5.32 21.06
C ILE A 96 7.89 5.02 21.13
N ASP A 97 7.05 6.04 21.14
CA ASP A 97 5.60 5.94 21.36
C ASP A 97 4.74 6.36 20.15
N GLN A 98 5.33 6.61 18.97
CA GLN A 98 4.58 7.06 17.79
C GLN A 98 4.74 6.09 16.62
N MET A 99 3.61 5.62 16.06
CA MET A 99 3.61 4.68 14.95
C MET A 99 2.52 4.95 13.91
N ILE A 100 2.92 4.97 12.64
CA ILE A 100 1.99 4.87 11.51
C ILE A 100 2.03 3.44 10.98
N PHE A 101 0.89 2.78 10.98
CA PHE A 101 0.76 1.38 10.54
C PHE A 101 0.15 1.27 9.15
N SER A 102 0.85 0.61 8.26
CA SER A 102 0.39 0.24 6.92
C SER A 102 -0.63 -0.89 7.01
N SER A 103 -1.92 -0.54 7.13
CA SER A 103 -3.03 -1.49 7.06
C SER A 103 -3.53 -1.67 5.62
N SER A 104 -4.69 -2.24 5.40
CA SER A 104 -5.20 -2.59 4.07
C SER A 104 -6.71 -2.69 4.04
N ALA A 105 -7.34 -2.33 2.92
CA ALA A 105 -8.75 -2.64 2.65
C ALA A 105 -9.07 -4.16 2.69
N ALA A 106 -8.05 -5.02 2.60
CA ALA A 106 -8.21 -6.47 2.73
C ALA A 106 -8.77 -6.91 4.11
N VAL A 107 -8.71 -6.05 5.14
CA VAL A 107 -9.32 -6.31 6.45
C VAL A 107 -10.84 -6.42 6.38
N TYR A 108 -11.49 -5.74 5.43
CA TYR A 108 -12.94 -5.77 5.27
C TYR A 108 -13.47 -7.07 4.62
N GLY A 109 -12.62 -7.77 3.84
CA GLY A 109 -13.02 -8.99 3.12
C GLY A 109 -14.07 -8.70 2.05
N MET A 110 -15.30 -9.17 2.29
CA MET A 110 -16.46 -8.98 1.38
C MET A 110 -17.51 -8.09 2.08
N PRO A 111 -17.30 -6.78 2.12
CA PRO A 111 -18.21 -5.87 2.83
C PRO A 111 -19.60 -5.85 2.18
N PRO A 112 -20.69 -5.65 2.96
CA PRO A 112 -22.05 -5.64 2.43
C PRO A 112 -22.42 -4.34 1.72
N VAL A 113 -21.49 -3.39 1.61
CA VAL A 113 -21.68 -2.07 1.00
C VAL A 113 -20.62 -1.81 -0.08
N GLU A 114 -20.96 -0.99 -1.08
CA GLU A 114 -20.03 -0.68 -2.18
C GLU A 114 -18.99 0.38 -1.79
N VAL A 115 -19.41 1.40 -1.04
CA VAL A 115 -18.53 2.41 -0.43
C VAL A 115 -18.39 2.08 1.05
N VAL A 116 -17.18 1.79 1.47
CA VAL A 116 -16.87 1.16 2.76
C VAL A 116 -16.34 2.23 3.72
N PRO A 117 -17.14 2.66 4.73
CA PRO A 117 -16.61 3.48 5.82
C PRO A 117 -15.85 2.62 6.84
N GLU A 118 -15.05 3.25 7.69
CA GLU A 118 -14.25 2.57 8.72
C GLU A 118 -15.08 1.84 9.77
N THR A 119 -16.36 2.19 9.89
CA THR A 119 -17.34 1.57 10.81
C THR A 119 -17.84 0.19 10.38
N VAL A 120 -17.52 -0.24 9.15
CA VAL A 120 -17.85 -1.59 8.68
C VAL A 120 -17.00 -2.61 9.41
N ASP A 121 -17.63 -3.68 9.89
CA ASP A 121 -16.95 -4.79 10.56
C ASP A 121 -15.88 -5.42 9.65
N CYS A 122 -14.72 -5.69 10.23
CA CYS A 122 -13.60 -6.31 9.53
C CYS A 122 -13.75 -7.84 9.55
N HIS A 123 -13.90 -8.43 8.37
CA HIS A 123 -14.01 -9.89 8.18
C HIS A 123 -13.08 -10.34 7.05
N PRO A 124 -11.75 -10.34 7.26
CA PRO A 124 -10.79 -10.71 6.22
C PRO A 124 -11.03 -12.15 5.75
N ILE A 125 -10.84 -12.38 4.45
CA ILE A 125 -11.11 -13.68 3.80
C ILE A 125 -9.82 -14.39 3.34
N ASN A 126 -8.67 -13.89 3.74
CA ASN A 126 -7.38 -14.46 3.45
C ASN A 126 -6.34 -14.10 4.51
N PRO A 127 -5.27 -14.91 4.67
CA PRO A 127 -4.26 -14.70 5.70
C PRO A 127 -3.56 -13.33 5.64
N TYR A 128 -3.38 -12.75 4.45
CA TYR A 128 -2.82 -11.40 4.35
C TYR A 128 -3.71 -10.36 5.05
N GLY A 129 -5.01 -10.34 4.74
CA GLY A 129 -5.96 -9.45 5.41
C GLY A 129 -6.05 -9.71 6.92
N GLU A 130 -6.03 -10.98 7.33
CA GLU A 130 -6.00 -11.37 8.73
C GLU A 130 -4.77 -10.81 9.46
N THR A 131 -3.56 -10.91 8.85
CA THR A 131 -2.33 -10.35 9.46
C THR A 131 -2.39 -8.83 9.61
N LYS A 132 -3.06 -8.11 8.70
CA LYS A 132 -3.26 -6.66 8.81
C LYS A 132 -4.22 -6.30 9.94
N LEU A 133 -5.34 -7.03 10.08
CA LEU A 133 -6.28 -6.83 11.17
C LEU A 133 -5.65 -7.18 12.53
N ILE A 134 -4.88 -8.25 12.62
CA ILE A 134 -4.12 -8.59 13.83
C ILE A 134 -3.16 -7.45 14.18
N GLY A 135 -2.52 -6.84 13.19
CA GLY A 135 -1.67 -5.67 13.41
C GLY A 135 -2.42 -4.50 14.06
N GLU A 136 -3.64 -4.18 13.61
CA GLU A 136 -4.48 -3.16 14.24
C GLU A 136 -4.82 -3.51 15.70
N TRP A 137 -5.12 -4.78 15.99
CA TRP A 137 -5.35 -5.23 17.36
C TRP A 137 -4.11 -5.12 18.24
N MET A 138 -2.93 -5.48 17.70
CA MET A 138 -1.65 -5.33 18.42
C MET A 138 -1.35 -3.86 18.77
N MET A 139 -1.63 -2.93 17.84
CA MET A 139 -1.49 -1.49 18.11
C MET A 139 -2.39 -1.08 19.29
N ALA A 140 -3.67 -1.45 19.26
CA ALA A 140 -4.62 -1.13 20.33
C ALA A 140 -4.26 -1.77 21.67
N ASP A 141 -3.63 -2.96 21.67
CA ASP A 141 -3.13 -3.59 22.90
C ASP A 141 -1.91 -2.84 23.45
N CYS A 142 -0.98 -2.42 22.58
CA CYS A 142 0.19 -1.64 22.96
C CYS A 142 -0.18 -0.24 23.48
N GLU A 143 -1.18 0.41 22.88
CA GLU A 143 -1.74 1.66 23.38
C GLU A 143 -2.20 1.52 24.85
N ARG A 144 -2.94 0.46 25.17
CA ARG A 144 -3.38 0.20 26.56
C ARG A 144 -2.25 -0.17 27.51
N ALA A 145 -1.17 -0.78 26.98
CA ALA A 145 -0.07 -1.29 27.79
C ALA A 145 0.99 -0.24 28.14
N TRP A 146 1.33 0.64 27.18
CA TRP A 146 2.43 1.59 27.31
C TRP A 146 2.23 2.90 26.54
N ASP A 147 0.96 3.31 26.33
CA ASP A 147 0.55 4.59 25.74
C ASP A 147 1.04 4.81 24.29
N LEU A 148 1.15 3.74 23.48
CA LEU A 148 1.46 3.84 22.05
C LEU A 148 0.43 4.76 21.37
N LYS A 149 0.89 5.77 20.69
CA LYS A 149 0.10 6.64 19.82
C LYS A 149 0.22 6.13 18.41
N TRP A 150 -0.87 5.77 17.78
CA TRP A 150 -0.81 5.13 16.47
C TRP A 150 -1.95 5.54 15.55
N ILE A 151 -1.66 5.49 14.23
CA ILE A 151 -2.64 5.64 13.17
C ILE A 151 -2.43 4.51 12.18
N GLY A 152 -3.49 3.75 11.91
CA GLY A 152 -3.53 2.72 10.87
C GLY A 152 -4.15 3.26 9.58
N LEU A 153 -3.47 3.12 8.46
CA LEU A 153 -3.96 3.53 7.16
C LEU A 153 -4.36 2.30 6.34
N ARG A 154 -5.66 2.16 6.04
CA ARG A 154 -6.23 1.07 5.24
C ARG A 154 -6.24 1.45 3.78
N TYR A 155 -5.22 0.99 3.03
CA TYR A 155 -5.10 1.33 1.61
C TYR A 155 -6.03 0.51 0.73
N PHE A 156 -6.52 1.15 -0.31
CA PHE A 156 -7.16 0.49 -1.43
C PHE A 156 -6.14 0.15 -2.53
N ASN A 157 -6.43 0.34 -3.80
CA ASN A 157 -5.54 -0.08 -4.88
C ASN A 157 -4.48 0.99 -5.19
N VAL A 158 -3.30 0.84 -4.63
CA VAL A 158 -2.19 1.78 -4.86
C VAL A 158 -1.61 1.59 -6.25
N ALA A 159 -1.47 2.69 -7.00
CA ALA A 159 -0.92 2.67 -8.36
C ALA A 159 -0.21 4.00 -8.69
N GLY A 160 0.36 4.09 -9.89
CA GLY A 160 1.13 5.25 -10.32
C GLY A 160 2.58 5.26 -9.83
N ALA A 161 3.28 6.33 -10.12
CA ALA A 161 4.66 6.58 -9.68
C ALA A 161 4.81 8.04 -9.26
N GLY A 162 5.33 8.30 -8.06
CA GLY A 162 5.58 9.67 -7.59
C GLY A 162 6.73 10.34 -8.37
N TRP A 163 7.65 9.53 -8.87
CA TRP A 163 8.75 9.91 -9.76
C TRP A 163 9.04 8.75 -10.72
N PRO A 164 9.45 9.01 -11.98
CA PRO A 164 9.69 7.95 -12.95
C PRO A 164 10.75 6.93 -12.52
N ASP A 165 11.78 7.34 -11.78
CA ASP A 165 12.82 6.46 -11.23
C ASP A 165 12.36 5.62 -10.04
N LEU A 166 11.19 5.93 -9.47
CA LEU A 166 10.58 5.21 -8.34
C LEU A 166 9.30 4.46 -8.72
N ALA A 167 9.11 4.14 -9.99
CA ALA A 167 8.00 3.29 -10.44
C ALA A 167 8.01 1.93 -9.74
N ASP A 168 6.83 1.30 -9.63
CA ASP A 168 6.68 -0.02 -9.01
C ASP A 168 7.43 -1.09 -9.83
N PRO A 169 8.47 -1.73 -9.27
CA PRO A 169 9.21 -2.79 -9.97
C PRO A 169 8.45 -4.12 -9.96
N ALA A 170 7.42 -4.27 -9.13
CA ALA A 170 6.70 -5.50 -8.94
C ALA A 170 5.52 -5.64 -9.91
N ILE A 171 5.46 -6.77 -10.62
CA ILE A 171 4.37 -7.10 -11.57
C ILE A 171 3.23 -7.78 -10.80
N MET A 172 2.57 -7.02 -9.89
CA MET A 172 1.55 -7.57 -9.00
C MET A 172 0.20 -6.83 -9.09
N ASN A 173 0.21 -5.56 -9.51
CA ASN A 173 -0.98 -4.74 -9.67
C ASN A 173 -1.43 -4.68 -11.14
N LEU A 174 -2.67 -4.25 -11.38
CA LEU A 174 -3.28 -4.26 -12.71
C LEU A 174 -2.40 -3.54 -13.76
N ILE A 175 -2.01 -2.29 -13.50
CA ILE A 175 -1.27 -1.49 -14.48
C ILE A 175 0.10 -2.10 -14.82
N PRO A 176 1.00 -2.44 -13.86
CA PRO A 176 2.24 -3.15 -14.16
C PRO A 176 2.03 -4.49 -14.87
N MET A 177 0.98 -5.24 -14.52
CA MET A 177 0.67 -6.51 -15.18
C MET A 177 0.27 -6.33 -16.66
N VAL A 178 -0.49 -5.28 -16.97
CA VAL A 178 -0.82 -4.94 -18.36
C VAL A 178 0.43 -4.56 -19.13
N LEU A 179 1.23 -3.64 -18.60
CA LEU A 179 2.45 -3.15 -19.25
C LEU A 179 3.47 -4.29 -19.48
N ASP A 180 3.67 -5.19 -18.52
CA ASP A 180 4.54 -6.36 -18.65
C ASP A 180 4.08 -7.32 -19.75
N ARG A 181 2.77 -7.54 -19.90
CA ARG A 181 2.24 -8.35 -20.99
C ARG A 181 2.45 -7.70 -22.35
N LEU A 182 2.21 -6.39 -22.46
CA LEU A 182 2.44 -5.64 -23.69
C LEU A 182 3.92 -5.64 -24.08
N GLU A 183 4.85 -5.54 -23.14
CA GLU A 183 6.29 -5.67 -23.37
C GLU A 183 6.66 -7.03 -23.96
N LYS A 184 5.97 -8.08 -23.52
CA LYS A 184 6.14 -9.45 -24.03
C LYS A 184 5.41 -9.73 -25.35
N GLY A 185 4.71 -8.74 -25.91
CA GLY A 185 3.90 -8.89 -27.12
C GLY A 185 2.61 -9.71 -26.89
N GLU A 186 2.14 -9.79 -25.65
CA GLU A 186 0.96 -10.52 -25.26
C GLU A 186 -0.24 -9.58 -25.07
N SER A 187 -1.47 -10.12 -25.16
CA SER A 187 -2.70 -9.37 -24.88
C SER A 187 -2.83 -9.05 -23.38
N ALA A 188 -3.36 -7.89 -23.06
CA ALA A 188 -3.83 -7.59 -21.70
C ALA A 188 -4.96 -8.58 -21.30
N LYS A 189 -5.20 -8.76 -19.99
CA LYS A 189 -6.26 -9.66 -19.49
C LYS A 189 -7.24 -8.94 -18.59
N ILE A 190 -8.54 -9.19 -18.81
CA ILE A 190 -9.63 -8.80 -17.91
C ILE A 190 -10.21 -10.09 -17.31
N PHE A 191 -10.33 -10.14 -15.97
CA PHE A 191 -10.85 -11.28 -15.24
C PHE A 191 -12.29 -11.01 -14.76
N GLY A 192 -13.27 -11.63 -15.41
CA GLY A 192 -14.69 -11.42 -15.18
C GLY A 192 -15.22 -10.21 -15.94
N THR A 193 -16.26 -10.44 -16.74
CA THR A 193 -16.96 -9.43 -17.55
C THR A 193 -18.46 -9.50 -17.33
N ASP A 194 -18.87 -10.21 -16.27
CA ASP A 194 -20.25 -10.52 -15.91
C ASP A 194 -20.58 -10.13 -14.46
N TYR A 195 -19.77 -9.26 -13.82
CA TYR A 195 -20.08 -8.68 -12.51
C TYR A 195 -21.25 -7.72 -12.60
N ASP A 196 -21.97 -7.53 -11.49
CA ASP A 196 -23.04 -6.54 -11.37
C ASP A 196 -22.42 -5.12 -11.21
N THR A 197 -21.92 -4.60 -12.33
CA THR A 197 -21.24 -3.31 -12.47
C THR A 197 -21.58 -2.73 -13.85
N PRO A 198 -21.43 -1.42 -14.09
CA PRO A 198 -21.85 -0.78 -15.34
C PRO A 198 -21.29 -1.40 -16.64
N ASP A 199 -20.05 -1.92 -16.60
CA ASP A 199 -19.38 -2.52 -17.75
C ASP A 199 -19.06 -4.02 -17.56
N GLY A 200 -19.57 -4.62 -16.50
CA GLY A 200 -19.37 -6.02 -16.15
C GLY A 200 -18.03 -6.36 -15.54
N THR A 201 -17.10 -5.41 -15.41
CA THR A 201 -15.78 -5.64 -14.79
C THR A 201 -15.73 -5.14 -13.35
N CYS A 202 -14.79 -5.65 -12.53
CA CYS A 202 -14.66 -5.20 -11.15
C CYS A 202 -14.37 -3.70 -11.06
N VAL A 203 -14.98 -3.04 -10.07
CA VAL A 203 -14.73 -1.63 -9.72
C VAL A 203 -13.86 -1.57 -8.47
N ARG A 204 -12.81 -0.76 -8.51
CA ARG A 204 -11.86 -0.56 -7.40
C ARG A 204 -11.61 0.92 -7.19
N ASP A 205 -11.26 1.29 -5.97
CA ASP A 205 -10.72 2.60 -5.64
C ASP A 205 -9.20 2.58 -5.87
N TYR A 206 -8.73 3.41 -6.80
CA TYR A 206 -7.31 3.55 -7.11
C TYR A 206 -6.79 4.83 -6.48
N ILE A 207 -5.74 4.68 -5.66
CA ILE A 207 -5.04 5.79 -5.00
C ILE A 207 -3.64 5.96 -5.59
N HIS A 208 -3.26 7.18 -5.91
CA HIS A 208 -1.92 7.48 -6.38
C HIS A 208 -0.89 7.26 -5.26
N VAL A 209 0.24 6.63 -5.58
CA VAL A 209 1.29 6.32 -4.59
C VAL A 209 1.83 7.57 -3.89
N LEU A 210 1.84 8.72 -4.57
CA LEU A 210 2.24 10.00 -3.97
C LEU A 210 1.22 10.48 -2.93
N ASP A 211 -0.07 10.46 -3.27
CA ASP A 211 -1.15 10.81 -2.33
C ASP A 211 -1.13 9.90 -1.10
N LEU A 212 -0.89 8.60 -1.30
CA LEU A 212 -0.72 7.68 -0.20
C LEU A 212 0.47 8.06 0.70
N ALA A 213 1.61 8.44 0.11
CA ALA A 213 2.75 8.89 0.89
C ALA A 213 2.45 10.18 1.66
N GLU A 214 1.72 11.11 1.07
CA GLU A 214 1.25 12.34 1.74
C GLU A 214 0.26 12.03 2.87
N ALA A 215 -0.59 11.00 2.74
CA ALA A 215 -1.46 10.54 3.83
C ALA A 215 -0.65 10.07 5.06
N HIS A 216 0.47 9.38 4.84
CA HIS A 216 1.36 8.98 5.94
C HIS A 216 2.03 10.18 6.61
N ILE A 217 2.40 11.20 5.83
CA ILE A 217 2.97 12.45 6.38
C ILE A 217 1.93 13.18 7.21
N ALA A 218 0.69 13.32 6.71
CA ALA A 218 -0.39 13.95 7.47
C ALA A 218 -0.68 13.21 8.78
N ALA A 219 -0.68 11.87 8.75
CA ALA A 219 -0.84 11.06 9.95
C ALA A 219 0.33 11.24 10.94
N LEU A 220 1.58 11.28 10.44
CA LEU A 220 2.76 11.52 11.26
C LEU A 220 2.72 12.90 11.93
N ASP A 221 2.32 13.93 11.18
CA ASP A 221 2.23 15.31 11.69
C ASP A 221 1.18 15.43 12.82
N VAL A 222 0.04 14.75 12.69
CA VAL A 222 -0.98 14.69 13.75
C VAL A 222 -0.41 14.10 15.04
N LEU A 223 0.35 13.00 14.95
CA LEU A 223 0.99 12.41 16.13
C LEU A 223 2.09 13.30 16.70
N ALA A 224 2.92 13.90 15.86
CA ALA A 224 4.01 14.80 16.27
C ALA A 224 3.51 16.06 16.96
N GLU A 225 2.33 16.57 16.58
CA GLU A 225 1.65 17.69 17.24
C GLU A 225 1.00 17.30 18.59
N GLY A 226 1.05 16.03 18.98
CA GLY A 226 0.40 15.52 20.18
C GLY A 226 -1.13 15.53 20.10
N ARG A 227 -1.71 15.64 18.91
CA ARG A 227 -3.15 15.51 18.70
C ARG A 227 -3.56 14.04 18.80
N GLN A 228 -4.67 13.82 19.44
CA GLN A 228 -5.32 12.50 19.41
C GLN A 228 -6.43 12.55 18.36
N PRO A 229 -6.31 11.78 17.27
CA PRO A 229 -7.37 11.71 16.26
C PRO A 229 -8.61 11.01 16.86
N GLU A 230 -9.80 11.31 16.29
CA GLU A 230 -11.04 10.69 16.74
C GLU A 230 -11.04 9.18 16.46
N HIS A 231 -10.35 8.77 15.39
CA HIS A 231 -10.23 7.38 14.97
C HIS A 231 -8.77 6.94 14.92
N HIS A 232 -8.52 5.66 15.19
CA HIS A 232 -7.18 5.08 15.04
C HIS A 232 -6.91 4.52 13.64
N THR A 233 -7.96 4.26 12.86
CA THR A 233 -7.82 3.70 11.51
C THR A 233 -8.57 4.55 10.49
N TYR A 234 -7.96 4.76 9.32
CA TYR A 234 -8.49 5.57 8.24
C TYR A 234 -8.39 4.86 6.90
N ASN A 235 -9.44 4.97 6.10
CA ASN A 235 -9.40 4.56 4.71
C ASN A 235 -8.60 5.57 3.87
N VAL A 236 -7.67 5.06 3.07
CA VAL A 236 -6.88 5.86 2.13
C VAL A 236 -7.24 5.45 0.71
N GLY A 237 -8.16 6.20 0.14
CA GLY A 237 -8.70 6.05 -1.20
C GLY A 237 -9.14 7.40 -1.74
N THR A 238 -9.69 7.41 -2.94
CA THR A 238 -10.26 8.60 -3.58
C THR A 238 -11.76 8.76 -3.30
N GLY A 239 -12.43 7.69 -2.86
CA GLY A 239 -13.89 7.62 -2.81
C GLY A 239 -14.53 7.42 -4.19
N LEU A 240 -13.72 7.25 -5.23
CA LEU A 240 -14.16 7.10 -6.61
C LEU A 240 -13.85 5.68 -7.10
N GLY A 241 -14.88 5.02 -7.61
CA GLY A 241 -14.71 3.69 -8.19
C GLY A 241 -14.32 3.79 -9.66
N THR A 242 -13.28 3.06 -10.06
CA THR A 242 -12.86 2.92 -11.44
C THR A 242 -12.86 1.45 -11.82
N SER A 243 -13.45 1.11 -12.97
CA SER A 243 -13.52 -0.28 -13.43
C SER A 243 -12.20 -0.74 -14.04
N VAL A 244 -11.99 -2.06 -14.09
CA VAL A 244 -10.82 -2.63 -14.79
C VAL A 244 -10.82 -2.21 -16.26
N ARG A 245 -11.97 -2.13 -16.92
CA ARG A 245 -12.09 -1.71 -18.32
C ARG A 245 -11.71 -0.25 -18.50
N GLU A 246 -12.16 0.63 -17.60
CA GLU A 246 -11.76 2.06 -17.63
C GLU A 246 -10.25 2.25 -17.50
N ILE A 247 -9.57 1.47 -16.64
CA ILE A 247 -8.09 1.48 -16.56
C ILE A 247 -7.46 1.02 -17.88
N ILE A 248 -7.96 -0.05 -18.49
CA ILE A 248 -7.46 -0.55 -19.79
C ILE A 248 -7.62 0.52 -20.88
N ASP A 249 -8.77 1.16 -20.94
CA ASP A 249 -9.05 2.19 -21.95
C ASP A 249 -8.22 3.46 -21.70
N GLY A 250 -7.97 3.80 -20.44
CA GLY A 250 -7.02 4.85 -20.05
C GLY A 250 -5.59 4.54 -20.54
N LEU A 251 -5.13 3.32 -20.32
CA LEU A 251 -3.81 2.87 -20.81
C LEU A 251 -3.72 2.92 -22.34
N ARG A 252 -4.77 2.52 -23.08
CA ARG A 252 -4.82 2.65 -24.53
C ARG A 252 -4.65 4.09 -24.98
N ARG A 253 -5.34 5.04 -24.33
CA ARG A 253 -5.22 6.46 -24.63
C ARG A 253 -3.81 6.99 -24.38
N VAL A 254 -3.23 6.70 -23.22
CA VAL A 254 -1.91 7.21 -22.82
C VAL A 254 -0.78 6.59 -23.67
N ILE A 255 -0.84 5.30 -23.94
CA ILE A 255 0.15 4.60 -24.81
C ILE A 255 -0.03 4.99 -26.28
N GLY A 256 -1.24 5.39 -26.69
CA GLY A 256 -1.59 5.68 -28.09
C GLY A 256 -1.66 4.39 -28.95
N TRP A 257 -2.02 3.28 -28.35
CA TRP A 257 -2.15 1.97 -29.01
C TRP A 257 -3.39 1.24 -28.50
N ASP A 258 -4.27 0.86 -29.44
CA ASP A 258 -5.42 0.01 -29.16
C ASP A 258 -5.00 -1.47 -29.09
N PHE A 259 -4.28 -1.81 -28.02
CA PHE A 259 -3.75 -3.15 -27.80
C PHE A 259 -4.87 -4.17 -27.52
N PRO A 260 -4.65 -5.45 -27.88
CA PRO A 260 -5.66 -6.50 -27.70
C PRO A 260 -5.85 -6.85 -26.23
N VAL A 261 -7.10 -7.21 -25.90
CA VAL A 261 -7.51 -7.65 -24.56
C VAL A 261 -8.16 -9.02 -24.67
N GLU A 262 -7.77 -9.92 -23.78
CA GLU A 262 -8.33 -11.26 -23.60
C GLU A 262 -9.22 -11.28 -22.35
N GLU A 263 -10.49 -11.63 -22.52
CA GLU A 263 -11.43 -11.80 -21.40
C GLU A 263 -11.30 -13.19 -20.81
N GLN A 264 -11.23 -13.26 -19.49
CA GLN A 264 -11.09 -14.48 -18.69
C GLN A 264 -12.25 -14.62 -17.70
N GLY A 265 -12.48 -15.81 -17.18
CA GLY A 265 -13.43 -16.03 -16.09
C GLY A 265 -13.07 -15.24 -14.82
N ARG A 266 -14.06 -15.06 -13.92
CA ARG A 266 -13.85 -14.37 -12.63
C ARG A 266 -12.75 -15.01 -11.80
N ARG A 267 -11.99 -14.21 -11.07
CA ARG A 267 -11.13 -14.69 -9.99
C ARG A 267 -11.97 -14.99 -8.75
N ALA A 268 -11.66 -16.08 -8.07
CA ALA A 268 -12.33 -16.42 -6.82
C ALA A 268 -12.00 -15.38 -5.74
N GLY A 269 -13.04 -14.90 -5.03
CA GLY A 269 -12.90 -13.97 -3.93
C GLY A 269 -12.82 -12.48 -4.32
N ASP A 270 -12.94 -12.13 -5.61
CA ASP A 270 -13.01 -10.73 -6.02
C ASP A 270 -14.43 -10.16 -5.83
N PRO A 271 -14.63 -9.12 -4.99
CA PRO A 271 -15.92 -8.43 -4.89
C PRO A 271 -16.19 -7.63 -6.16
N PRO A 272 -17.47 -7.46 -6.58
CA PRO A 272 -17.83 -6.62 -7.74
C PRO A 272 -17.32 -5.19 -7.59
N LYS A 273 -17.50 -4.59 -6.41
CA LYS A 273 -17.08 -3.23 -6.08
C LYS A 273 -16.41 -3.20 -4.71
N LEU A 274 -15.36 -2.39 -4.58
CA LEU A 274 -14.69 -2.09 -3.32
C LEU A 274 -14.10 -0.69 -3.38
N ILE A 275 -14.78 0.28 -2.75
CA ILE A 275 -14.45 1.71 -2.76
C ILE A 275 -14.34 2.16 -1.31
N GLY A 276 -13.30 2.92 -0.96
CA GLY A 276 -13.13 3.48 0.38
C GLY A 276 -13.96 4.75 0.56
N ASP A 277 -14.52 4.96 1.75
CA ASP A 277 -15.00 6.28 2.15
C ASP A 277 -13.83 7.07 2.78
N PRO A 278 -13.32 8.15 2.16
CA PRO A 278 -12.20 8.92 2.69
C PRO A 278 -12.65 10.08 3.58
N LEU A 279 -13.89 10.10 4.06
CA LEU A 279 -14.43 11.25 4.81
C LEU A 279 -13.67 11.46 6.12
N SER A 280 -13.46 10.40 6.90
CA SER A 280 -12.83 10.48 8.22
C SER A 280 -11.40 11.01 8.14
N ILE A 281 -10.58 10.52 7.21
CA ILE A 281 -9.20 11.00 7.04
C ILE A 281 -9.18 12.49 6.63
N GLY A 282 -10.14 12.92 5.82
CA GLY A 282 -10.27 14.34 5.43
C GLY A 282 -10.59 15.25 6.60
N VAL A 283 -11.49 14.83 7.49
CA VAL A 283 -11.91 15.62 8.66
C VAL A 283 -10.82 15.65 9.72
N ASP A 284 -10.25 14.51 10.08
CA ASP A 284 -9.36 14.38 11.23
C ASP A 284 -7.91 14.74 10.91
N LEU A 285 -7.41 14.34 9.73
CA LEU A 285 -6.02 14.56 9.33
C LEU A 285 -5.87 15.72 8.31
N GLY A 286 -6.97 16.28 7.81
CA GLY A 286 -6.93 17.35 6.79
C GLY A 286 -6.39 16.90 5.43
N TRP A 287 -6.35 15.58 5.19
CA TRP A 287 -5.82 15.01 3.95
C TRP A 287 -6.92 14.66 2.95
N LYS A 288 -6.61 14.81 1.68
CA LYS A 288 -7.42 14.31 0.56
C LYS A 288 -6.51 13.90 -0.60
N ALA A 289 -6.98 12.94 -1.42
CA ALA A 289 -6.32 12.59 -2.66
C ALA A 289 -6.39 13.76 -3.66
N ASN A 290 -5.28 14.04 -4.33
CA ASN A 290 -5.16 15.11 -5.32
C ASN A 290 -5.01 14.59 -6.75
N ASN A 291 -4.54 13.34 -6.92
CA ASN A 291 -4.28 12.74 -8.22
C ASN A 291 -5.40 11.76 -8.58
N GLY A 292 -5.99 11.93 -9.75
CA GLY A 292 -7.03 11.05 -10.28
C GLY A 292 -6.46 9.86 -11.04
N VAL A 293 -7.35 9.11 -11.68
CA VAL A 293 -6.99 7.89 -12.42
C VAL A 293 -6.12 8.19 -13.65
N GLU A 294 -6.29 9.36 -14.28
CA GLU A 294 -5.47 9.76 -15.43
C GLU A 294 -4.02 9.98 -15.01
N GLU A 295 -3.76 10.75 -13.95
CA GLU A 295 -2.43 10.96 -13.39
C GLU A 295 -1.78 9.65 -12.93
N ILE A 296 -2.58 8.73 -12.37
CA ILE A 296 -2.10 7.39 -11.99
C ILE A 296 -1.58 6.64 -13.21
N ILE A 297 -2.34 6.63 -14.32
CA ILE A 297 -1.99 5.91 -15.54
C ILE A 297 -0.79 6.56 -16.23
N GLU A 298 -0.77 7.89 -16.35
CA GLU A 298 0.29 8.64 -16.98
C GLU A 298 1.62 8.43 -16.25
N SER A 299 1.64 8.63 -14.92
CA SER A 299 2.85 8.45 -14.11
C SER A 299 3.34 7.00 -14.10
N ALA A 300 2.45 6.02 -14.11
CA ALA A 300 2.83 4.61 -14.23
C ALA A 300 3.49 4.31 -15.59
N TRP A 301 2.95 4.87 -16.67
CA TRP A 301 3.51 4.74 -18.02
C TRP A 301 4.88 5.41 -18.12
N GLU A 302 5.02 6.64 -17.66
CA GLU A 302 6.31 7.35 -17.61
C GLU A 302 7.37 6.57 -16.85
N GLY A 303 7.00 6.06 -15.67
CA GLY A 303 7.89 5.23 -14.87
C GLY A 303 8.29 3.92 -15.54
N TRP A 304 7.37 3.28 -16.28
CA TRP A 304 7.67 2.09 -17.07
C TRP A 304 8.69 2.40 -18.16
N GLN A 305 8.51 3.51 -18.88
CA GLN A 305 9.44 3.96 -19.93
C GLN A 305 10.84 4.31 -19.36
N ALA A 306 10.90 4.97 -18.20
CA ALA A 306 12.15 5.32 -17.53
C ALA A 306 12.96 4.07 -17.10
N GLY A 307 12.30 2.97 -16.78
CA GLY A 307 12.90 1.67 -16.49
C GLY A 307 13.54 0.98 -17.71
N LYS A 308 13.56 1.64 -18.87
CA LYS A 308 14.10 1.10 -20.15
C LYS A 308 13.47 -0.22 -20.60
N ARG A 309 12.17 -0.34 -20.41
CA ARG A 309 11.38 -1.48 -20.85
C ARG A 309 10.51 -1.07 -22.05
N PRO A 310 11.06 -1.09 -23.28
CA PRO A 310 10.35 -0.61 -24.45
C PRO A 310 9.20 -1.55 -24.80
N ILE A 311 8.01 -0.98 -24.96
CA ILE A 311 6.88 -1.68 -25.56
C ILE A 311 6.90 -1.39 -27.05
N THR A 312 6.94 -2.42 -27.88
CA THR A 312 6.88 -2.29 -29.35
C THR A 312 5.45 -1.97 -29.75
N ILE A 313 5.19 -0.75 -30.19
CA ILE A 313 3.88 -0.33 -30.69
C ILE A 313 3.84 -0.64 -32.20
N PRO A 314 2.91 -1.51 -32.66
CA PRO A 314 2.79 -1.81 -34.08
C PRO A 314 2.56 -0.55 -34.93
N GLY A 315 3.39 -0.34 -35.95
CA GLY A 315 3.26 0.80 -36.85
C GLY A 315 3.91 2.11 -36.41
N ARG A 316 4.69 2.09 -35.34
CA ARG A 316 5.56 3.21 -34.90
C ARG A 316 7.03 2.84 -34.97
#